data_7305884d04ab2c46758191300b1ad159
#
_entry.id   7305884d04ab2c46758191300b1ad159
#
_cell.length_a   1.000
_cell.length_b   1.000
_cell.length_c   1.000
_cell.angle_alpha   90.00
_cell.angle_beta   90.00
_cell.angle_gamma   90.00
#
_symmetry.space_group_name_H-M   'P 1'
#
loop_
_entity.id
_entity.type
_entity.pdbx_description
1 polymer ?
#
loop_
_entity_poly.entity_id
_entity_poly.type
_entity_poly.pdbx_seq_one_letter_code
_entity_poly.pdbx_strand_id
1 'polypeptide(L)'
;MFFLAYKFAAAEPATVSFASSGAVENGRIAFIKPSTRKIIEMDLNGKITWEYVIPSKYSKANFSIRGGADINWIEKTDSFLIAVPKVGAIEVNRKGEVVWEYLTEEISHDIDLLEDGTLIFVNGWDSDTQHILTRIDRAGKIIERYKADDLGLNKSERRYNVSSELYSNTHANAVQHLGQGEYLLSLRNYNMAVTVQSGKIVSKIDNVRSIHDPVDLKGDIYFIRMDGPYSQRIVRFNKQTQERSPLFSTTDTSMTPMRTLEPLRNGNFLITGSTMICQISKDGDLVWSLKLSNFEHQTLGKTQNRDFIYKAAFVYK
;
A
#
# COMPACT_ATOMS: atom_id res chain seq x y z
N MET A 1 -21.60 -25.32 -31.76
CA MET A 1 -20.26 -24.71 -31.92
C MET A 1 -20.37 -23.27 -31.45
N PHE A 2 -20.11 -23.03 -30.16
CA PHE A 2 -20.19 -21.67 -29.58
C PHE A 2 -18.83 -21.02 -29.73
N PHE A 3 -18.71 -20.01 -30.56
CA PHE A 3 -17.57 -19.12 -30.61
C PHE A 3 -17.62 -18.19 -29.40
N LEU A 4 -16.78 -18.42 -28.40
CA LEU A 4 -16.45 -17.45 -27.38
C LEU A 4 -15.63 -16.34 -28.06
N ALA A 5 -16.29 -15.25 -28.41
CA ALA A 5 -15.61 -14.04 -28.82
C ALA A 5 -14.90 -13.45 -27.58
N TYR A 6 -13.61 -13.65 -27.45
CA TYR A 6 -12.79 -12.86 -26.57
C TYR A 6 -12.79 -11.42 -27.09
N LYS A 7 -13.58 -10.56 -26.47
CA LYS A 7 -13.39 -9.11 -26.60
C LYS A 7 -12.04 -8.80 -25.97
N PHE A 8 -11.04 -8.50 -26.79
CA PHE A 8 -9.84 -7.85 -26.28
C PHE A 8 -10.30 -6.55 -25.63
N ALA A 9 -10.11 -6.44 -24.33
CA ALA A 9 -10.33 -5.17 -23.65
C ALA A 9 -9.38 -4.14 -24.28
N ALA A 10 -9.91 -2.96 -24.60
CA ALA A 10 -9.07 -1.87 -25.08
C ALA A 10 -7.98 -1.63 -24.02
N ALA A 11 -6.72 -1.56 -24.46
CA ALA A 11 -5.59 -1.31 -23.57
C ALA A 11 -5.86 -0.04 -22.76
N GLU A 12 -5.54 -0.06 -21.45
CA GLU A 12 -5.56 1.16 -20.65
C GLU A 12 -4.51 2.12 -21.27
N PRO A 13 -4.91 3.32 -21.68
CA PRO A 13 -3.96 4.24 -22.29
C PRO A 13 -2.90 4.65 -21.27
N ALA A 14 -1.66 4.36 -21.59
CA ALA A 14 -0.51 4.58 -20.72
C ALA A 14 0.64 5.25 -21.47
N THR A 15 1.37 6.11 -20.76
CA THR A 15 2.62 6.70 -21.24
C THR A 15 3.76 6.15 -20.40
N VAL A 16 4.76 5.56 -21.05
CA VAL A 16 5.93 4.99 -20.41
C VAL A 16 7.13 5.88 -20.69
N SER A 17 7.96 6.08 -19.67
CA SER A 17 9.23 6.80 -19.79
C SER A 17 10.34 6.02 -19.09
N PHE A 18 11.49 5.96 -19.74
CA PHE A 18 12.74 5.40 -19.21
C PHE A 18 13.76 6.51 -19.12
N ALA A 19 14.43 6.64 -17.97
CA ALA A 19 15.58 7.52 -17.88
C ALA A 19 16.81 6.90 -18.55
N SER A 20 17.72 7.75 -19.01
CA SER A 20 18.96 7.32 -19.64
C SER A 20 19.99 6.75 -18.64
N SER A 21 19.78 6.94 -17.35
CA SER A 21 20.67 6.51 -16.27
C SER A 21 19.91 5.64 -15.27
N GLY A 22 20.51 4.53 -14.89
CA GLY A 22 19.99 3.63 -13.86
C GLY A 22 19.38 2.34 -14.41
N ALA A 23 19.63 1.24 -13.69
CA ALA A 23 19.07 -0.06 -14.02
C ALA A 23 17.62 -0.16 -13.52
N VAL A 24 16.68 -0.35 -14.41
CA VAL A 24 15.29 -0.65 -14.08
C VAL A 24 15.18 -2.10 -13.62
N GLU A 25 14.50 -2.37 -12.51
CA GLU A 25 14.16 -3.75 -12.12
C GLU A 25 13.19 -4.33 -13.16
N ASN A 26 13.50 -5.53 -13.66
CA ASN A 26 12.72 -6.14 -14.71
C ASN A 26 11.60 -7.01 -14.15
N GLY A 27 10.39 -6.75 -14.60
CA GLY A 27 9.20 -7.46 -14.12
C GLY A 27 7.92 -6.94 -14.74
N ARG A 28 6.85 -7.06 -13.96
CA ARG A 28 5.52 -6.54 -14.28
C ARG A 28 4.98 -5.81 -13.05
N ILE A 29 3.92 -5.06 -13.23
CA ILE A 29 3.31 -4.27 -12.15
C ILE A 29 1.83 -4.60 -12.12
N ALA A 30 1.31 -4.91 -10.95
CA ALA A 30 -0.11 -5.14 -10.71
C ALA A 30 -0.69 -4.05 -9.82
N PHE A 31 -1.87 -3.55 -10.16
CA PHE A 31 -2.60 -2.54 -9.40
C PHE A 31 -4.12 -2.74 -9.57
N ILE A 32 -4.90 -2.06 -8.74
CA ILE A 32 -6.36 -2.16 -8.77
C ILE A 32 -6.96 -0.89 -9.38
N LYS A 33 -7.89 -1.08 -10.35
CA LYS A 33 -8.75 -0.02 -10.88
C LYS A 33 -10.10 -0.06 -10.16
N PRO A 34 -10.37 0.87 -9.23
CA PRO A 34 -11.53 0.79 -8.33
C PRO A 34 -12.88 0.81 -9.04
N SER A 35 -13.09 1.67 -10.06
CA SER A 35 -14.39 1.80 -10.73
C SER A 35 -14.87 0.51 -11.40
N THR A 36 -13.94 -0.29 -11.90
CA THR A 36 -14.23 -1.56 -12.57
C THR A 36 -13.97 -2.78 -11.69
N ARG A 37 -13.42 -2.59 -10.49
CA ARG A 37 -12.96 -3.65 -9.60
C ARG A 37 -11.96 -4.61 -10.27
N LYS A 38 -11.15 -4.08 -11.17
CA LYS A 38 -10.17 -4.88 -11.89
C LYS A 38 -8.82 -4.83 -11.18
N ILE A 39 -8.19 -5.99 -11.06
CA ILE A 39 -6.74 -6.07 -10.97
C ILE A 39 -6.23 -6.02 -12.41
N ILE A 40 -5.27 -5.16 -12.66
CA ILE A 40 -4.61 -5.02 -13.95
C ILE A 40 -3.13 -5.26 -13.74
N GLU A 41 -2.57 -6.21 -14.48
CA GLU A 41 -1.13 -6.42 -14.54
C GLU A 41 -0.61 -5.94 -15.89
N MET A 42 0.47 -5.15 -15.86
CA MET A 42 1.14 -4.61 -17.05
C MET A 42 2.63 -4.95 -17.04
N ASP A 43 3.20 -5.13 -18.22
CA ASP A 43 4.65 -5.09 -18.38
C ASP A 43 5.17 -3.64 -18.28
N LEU A 44 6.49 -3.50 -18.22
CA LEU A 44 7.13 -2.17 -18.10
C LEU A 44 6.96 -1.28 -19.35
N ASN A 45 6.42 -1.81 -20.45
CA ASN A 45 6.07 -1.03 -21.64
C ASN A 45 4.60 -0.59 -21.64
N GLY A 46 3.86 -0.89 -20.56
CA GLY A 46 2.44 -0.52 -20.43
C GLY A 46 1.46 -1.47 -21.11
N LYS A 47 1.92 -2.64 -21.57
CA LYS A 47 1.05 -3.65 -22.17
C LYS A 47 0.41 -4.48 -21.06
N ILE A 48 -0.92 -4.62 -21.07
CA ILE A 48 -1.65 -5.49 -20.15
C ILE A 48 -1.26 -6.95 -20.43
N THR A 49 -0.84 -7.64 -19.37
CA THR A 49 -0.44 -9.06 -19.40
C THR A 49 -1.46 -9.95 -18.74
N TRP A 50 -2.23 -9.41 -17.79
CA TRP A 50 -3.28 -10.15 -17.10
C TRP A 50 -4.31 -9.20 -16.50
N GLU A 51 -5.57 -9.62 -16.42
CA GLU A 51 -6.66 -8.90 -15.77
C GLU A 51 -7.56 -9.85 -15.01
N TYR A 52 -8.11 -9.36 -13.90
CA TYR A 52 -9.12 -10.08 -13.12
C TYR A 52 -10.17 -9.11 -12.57
N VAL A 53 -11.42 -9.49 -12.62
CA VAL A 53 -12.53 -8.72 -12.03
C VAL A 53 -12.85 -9.29 -10.65
N ILE A 54 -12.58 -8.53 -9.61
CA ILE A 54 -12.93 -8.89 -8.23
C ILE A 54 -14.45 -9.05 -8.13
N PRO A 55 -14.97 -10.22 -7.69
CA PRO A 55 -16.40 -10.48 -7.61
C PRO A 55 -17.13 -9.46 -6.74
N SER A 56 -18.36 -9.12 -7.12
CA SER A 56 -19.17 -8.10 -6.44
C SER A 56 -19.42 -8.41 -4.96
N LYS A 57 -19.43 -9.68 -4.56
CA LYS A 57 -19.56 -10.07 -3.15
C LYS A 57 -18.47 -9.50 -2.24
N TYR A 58 -17.29 -9.15 -2.80
CA TYR A 58 -16.18 -8.51 -2.09
C TYR A 58 -16.15 -6.99 -2.25
N SER A 59 -17.15 -6.39 -2.87
CA SER A 59 -17.20 -4.95 -3.04
C SER A 59 -18.37 -4.38 -2.26
N LYS A 60 -18.09 -3.77 -1.11
CA LYS A 60 -19.03 -2.84 -0.47
C LYS A 60 -18.88 -1.47 -1.16
N ALA A 61 -19.88 -0.61 -1.03
CA ALA A 61 -19.93 0.72 -1.66
C ALA A 61 -18.66 1.58 -1.46
N ASN A 62 -17.89 1.30 -0.41
CA ASN A 62 -16.66 2.02 -0.08
C ASN A 62 -15.43 1.58 -0.89
N PHE A 63 -15.47 0.47 -1.61
CA PHE A 63 -14.32 0.02 -2.42
C PHE A 63 -14.06 0.96 -3.60
N SER A 64 -15.12 1.42 -4.26
CA SER A 64 -15.04 2.36 -5.38
C SER A 64 -14.83 3.81 -4.95
N ILE A 65 -15.24 4.17 -3.73
CA ILE A 65 -15.28 5.56 -3.28
C ILE A 65 -13.98 6.03 -2.64
N ARG A 66 -13.24 5.17 -1.98
CA ARG A 66 -12.10 5.59 -1.16
C ARG A 66 -10.77 5.02 -1.61
N GLY A 67 -10.78 4.07 -2.50
CA GLY A 67 -9.54 3.39 -2.92
C GLY A 67 -8.71 2.94 -1.74
N GLY A 68 -7.91 2.39 -1.44
CA GLY A 68 -7.22 2.03 -0.21
C GLY A 68 -7.06 0.53 -0.09
N ALA A 69 -7.41 -0.16 -1.18
CA ALA A 69 -7.14 -1.56 -1.34
C ALA A 69 -5.64 -1.78 -1.50
N ASP A 70 -5.13 -2.77 -0.79
CA ASP A 70 -3.77 -3.24 -0.95
C ASP A 70 -3.71 -4.41 -1.92
N ILE A 71 -2.58 -4.60 -2.58
CA ILE A 71 -2.30 -5.71 -3.47
C ILE A 71 -0.84 -6.15 -3.33
N ASN A 72 -0.62 -7.41 -3.03
CA ASN A 72 0.69 -8.04 -2.93
C ASN A 72 0.78 -9.25 -3.85
N TRP A 73 1.93 -9.44 -4.48
CA TRP A 73 2.19 -10.64 -5.27
C TRP A 73 2.87 -11.71 -4.41
N ILE A 74 2.29 -12.91 -4.40
CA ILE A 74 2.85 -14.07 -3.71
C ILE A 74 3.63 -14.90 -4.73
N GLU A 75 4.95 -14.76 -4.73
CA GLU A 75 5.85 -15.42 -5.69
C GLU A 75 5.68 -16.94 -5.70
N LYS A 76 5.62 -17.55 -4.52
CA LYS A 76 5.56 -19.00 -4.34
C LYS A 76 4.38 -19.67 -5.08
N THR A 77 3.24 -18.99 -5.13
CA THR A 77 2.00 -19.50 -5.73
C THR A 77 1.63 -18.79 -7.02
N ASP A 78 2.39 -17.76 -7.40
CA ASP A 78 2.07 -16.82 -8.48
C ASP A 78 0.60 -16.35 -8.40
N SER A 79 0.23 -15.83 -7.22
CA SER A 79 -1.10 -15.34 -6.90
C SER A 79 -1.05 -13.92 -6.36
N PHE A 80 -2.19 -13.27 -6.24
CA PHE A 80 -2.33 -11.93 -5.64
C PHE A 80 -3.10 -12.01 -4.33
N LEU A 81 -2.51 -11.49 -3.27
CA LEU A 81 -3.18 -11.21 -1.99
C LEU A 81 -3.69 -9.78 -2.02
N ILE A 82 -4.96 -9.59 -1.70
CA ILE A 82 -5.64 -8.29 -1.81
C ILE A 82 -6.35 -8.00 -0.51
N ALA A 83 -6.09 -6.83 0.08
CA ALA A 83 -6.94 -6.27 1.13
C ALA A 83 -8.03 -5.40 0.51
N VAL A 84 -9.28 -5.70 0.82
CA VAL A 84 -10.44 -4.90 0.46
C VAL A 84 -10.95 -4.22 1.72
N PRO A 85 -10.76 -2.90 1.88
CA PRO A 85 -11.10 -2.20 3.11
C PRO A 85 -12.53 -2.43 3.57
N LYS A 86 -12.70 -2.79 4.86
CA LYS A 86 -13.99 -3.11 5.50
C LYS A 86 -14.76 -4.28 4.87
N VAL A 87 -14.09 -5.13 4.15
CA VAL A 87 -14.66 -6.37 3.58
C VAL A 87 -13.82 -7.57 4.01
N GLY A 88 -12.51 -7.47 3.92
CA GLY A 88 -11.59 -8.56 4.25
C GLY A 88 -10.44 -8.67 3.28
N ALA A 89 -9.84 -9.85 3.21
CA ALA A 89 -8.79 -10.16 2.28
C ALA A 89 -9.13 -11.40 1.43
N ILE A 90 -8.61 -11.43 0.22
CA ILE A 90 -8.73 -12.55 -0.71
C ILE A 90 -7.38 -12.86 -1.36
N GLU A 91 -7.14 -14.12 -1.67
CA GLU A 91 -6.03 -14.53 -2.54
C GLU A 91 -6.62 -15.07 -3.86
N VAL A 92 -6.11 -14.53 -4.97
CA VAL A 92 -6.57 -14.88 -6.33
C VAL A 92 -5.42 -15.46 -7.12
N ASN A 93 -5.59 -16.65 -7.69
CA ASN A 93 -4.60 -17.26 -8.54
C ASN A 93 -4.66 -16.74 -9.99
N ARG A 94 -3.70 -17.14 -10.83
CA ARG A 94 -3.62 -16.72 -12.24
C ARG A 94 -4.78 -17.22 -13.12
N LYS A 95 -5.53 -18.22 -12.66
CA LYS A 95 -6.75 -18.70 -13.36
C LYS A 95 -7.97 -17.82 -13.04
N GLY A 96 -7.84 -16.84 -12.13
CA GLY A 96 -8.94 -16.03 -11.66
C GLY A 96 -9.83 -16.72 -10.62
N GLU A 97 -9.30 -17.68 -9.90
CA GLU A 97 -10.00 -18.37 -8.81
C GLU A 97 -9.60 -17.75 -7.47
N VAL A 98 -10.58 -17.47 -6.61
CA VAL A 98 -10.32 -17.14 -5.22
C VAL A 98 -9.96 -18.41 -4.47
N VAL A 99 -8.71 -18.54 -4.08
CA VAL A 99 -8.16 -19.73 -3.43
C VAL A 99 -8.11 -19.62 -1.91
N TRP A 100 -8.27 -18.43 -1.38
CA TRP A 100 -8.38 -18.15 0.05
C TRP A 100 -9.17 -16.86 0.28
N GLU A 101 -9.93 -16.79 1.39
CA GLU A 101 -10.63 -15.58 1.82
C GLU A 101 -10.68 -15.49 3.35
N TYR A 102 -10.59 -14.27 3.86
CA TYR A 102 -10.82 -13.93 5.27
C TYR A 102 -11.67 -12.66 5.34
N LEU A 103 -12.91 -12.80 5.77
CA LEU A 103 -13.88 -11.69 5.78
C LEU A 103 -13.89 -11.03 7.16
N THR A 104 -13.58 -9.75 7.20
CA THR A 104 -13.57 -8.91 8.41
C THR A 104 -13.68 -7.44 8.04
N GLU A 105 -14.36 -6.67 8.88
CA GLU A 105 -14.40 -5.20 8.75
C GLU A 105 -13.16 -4.52 9.36
N GLU A 106 -12.31 -5.26 10.08
CA GLU A 106 -11.11 -4.75 10.74
C GLU A 106 -9.88 -4.65 9.81
N ILE A 107 -10.02 -4.89 8.50
CA ILE A 107 -8.93 -4.72 7.53
C ILE A 107 -9.08 -3.39 6.79
N SER A 108 -7.97 -2.72 6.53
CA SER A 108 -7.98 -1.44 5.82
C SER A 108 -6.99 -1.39 4.67
N HIS A 109 -5.80 -0.86 4.90
CA HIS A 109 -4.90 -0.36 3.87
C HIS A 109 -3.74 -1.28 3.56
N ASP A 110 -3.52 -2.32 4.36
CA ASP A 110 -2.32 -3.13 4.24
C ASP A 110 -2.55 -4.55 4.76
N ILE A 111 -2.04 -5.53 4.06
CA ILE A 111 -1.98 -6.95 4.44
C ILE A 111 -0.75 -7.60 3.85
N ASP A 112 0.03 -8.31 4.66
CA ASP A 112 1.19 -9.07 4.23
C ASP A 112 1.06 -10.55 4.54
N LEU A 113 1.57 -11.40 3.64
CA LEU A 113 1.84 -12.81 3.89
C LEU A 113 3.27 -12.94 4.41
N LEU A 114 3.42 -13.49 5.61
CA LEU A 114 4.71 -13.68 6.24
C LEU A 114 5.36 -15.01 5.79
N GLU A 115 6.68 -15.12 5.98
CA GLU A 115 7.45 -16.33 5.58
C GLU A 115 6.94 -17.62 6.24
N ASP A 116 6.40 -17.54 7.45
CA ASP A 116 5.81 -18.68 8.16
C ASP A 116 4.39 -19.05 7.70
N GLY A 117 3.88 -18.37 6.70
CA GLY A 117 2.55 -18.58 6.12
C GLY A 117 1.41 -17.91 6.88
N THR A 118 1.68 -17.16 7.94
CA THR A 118 0.68 -16.33 8.62
C THR A 118 0.47 -15.01 7.87
N LEU A 119 -0.62 -14.32 8.18
CA LEU A 119 -0.94 -13.02 7.58
C LEU A 119 -1.00 -11.95 8.67
N ILE A 120 -0.57 -10.76 8.32
CA ILE A 120 -0.65 -9.58 9.18
C ILE A 120 -1.34 -8.45 8.44
N PHE A 121 -2.19 -7.70 9.12
CA PHE A 121 -2.89 -6.55 8.53
C PHE A 121 -3.14 -5.44 9.54
N VAL A 122 -3.41 -4.24 9.01
CA VAL A 122 -3.76 -3.07 9.80
C VAL A 122 -5.22 -2.68 9.66
N ASN A 123 -5.78 -2.08 10.71
CA ASN A 123 -7.04 -1.38 10.68
C ASN A 123 -6.80 0.12 10.85
N GLY A 124 -6.86 0.86 9.75
CA GLY A 124 -6.70 2.30 9.75
C GLY A 124 -7.96 3.08 10.14
N TRP A 125 -9.08 2.40 10.25
CA TRP A 125 -10.38 2.95 10.63
C TRP A 125 -10.89 2.37 11.95
N ASP A 126 -9.95 2.12 12.85
CA ASP A 126 -10.20 1.64 14.20
C ASP A 126 -11.11 2.59 14.99
N SER A 127 -11.92 2.01 15.85
CA SER A 127 -12.51 2.70 16.99
C SER A 127 -11.75 2.32 18.27
N ASP A 128 -12.10 2.93 19.38
CA ASP A 128 -11.47 2.63 20.68
C ASP A 128 -11.53 1.16 21.10
N THR A 129 -12.48 0.41 20.50
CA THR A 129 -12.69 -1.00 20.81
C THR A 129 -12.07 -1.95 19.80
N GLN A 130 -11.61 -1.45 18.65
CA GLN A 130 -11.06 -2.26 17.56
C GLN A 130 -9.53 -2.35 17.64
N HIS A 131 -8.99 -3.41 17.00
CA HIS A 131 -7.56 -3.66 16.94
C HIS A 131 -6.95 -2.97 15.72
N ILE A 132 -5.82 -2.32 15.91
CA ILE A 132 -5.11 -1.61 14.83
C ILE A 132 -4.13 -2.51 14.08
N LEU A 133 -3.71 -3.60 14.72
CA LEU A 133 -2.84 -4.63 14.17
C LEU A 133 -3.40 -5.99 14.52
N THR A 134 -3.48 -6.87 13.54
CA THR A 134 -3.93 -8.26 13.72
C THR A 134 -3.08 -9.19 12.88
N ARG A 135 -2.63 -10.31 13.50
CA ARG A 135 -1.97 -11.43 12.83
C ARG A 135 -2.83 -12.67 12.96
N ILE A 136 -3.01 -13.37 11.86
CA ILE A 136 -3.83 -14.58 11.77
C ILE A 136 -3.07 -15.72 11.07
N ASP A 137 -3.48 -16.97 11.31
CA ASP A 137 -3.12 -18.07 10.43
C ASP A 137 -4.03 -18.15 9.20
N ARG A 138 -3.73 -19.07 8.29
CA ARG A 138 -4.54 -19.29 7.07
C ARG A 138 -5.95 -19.81 7.35
N ALA A 139 -6.22 -20.37 8.53
CA ALA A 139 -7.56 -20.77 8.96
C ALA A 139 -8.36 -19.60 9.57
N GLY A 140 -7.75 -18.41 9.69
CA GLY A 140 -8.37 -17.23 10.28
C GLY A 140 -8.29 -17.19 11.81
N LYS A 141 -7.53 -18.10 12.44
CA LYS A 141 -7.30 -18.07 13.89
C LYS A 141 -6.37 -16.90 14.22
N ILE A 142 -6.80 -16.05 15.15
CA ILE A 142 -6.00 -14.94 15.65
C ILE A 142 -4.83 -15.47 16.45
N ILE A 143 -3.62 -15.05 16.07
CA ILE A 143 -2.36 -15.36 16.73
C ILE A 143 -1.98 -14.22 17.67
N GLU A 144 -2.11 -12.98 17.17
CA GLU A 144 -1.69 -11.78 17.87
C GLU A 144 -2.51 -10.58 17.39
N ARG A 145 -2.84 -9.66 18.30
CA ARG A 145 -3.49 -8.39 17.95
C ARG A 145 -3.34 -7.35 19.05
N TYR A 146 -3.31 -6.08 18.64
CA TYR A 146 -3.14 -4.95 19.54
C TYR A 146 -4.13 -3.82 19.23
N LYS A 147 -4.65 -3.18 20.29
CA LYS A 147 -5.35 -1.90 20.21
C LYS A 147 -4.38 -0.75 20.40
N ALA A 148 -4.81 0.47 20.06
CA ALA A 148 -4.03 1.67 20.33
C ALA A 148 -3.69 1.83 21.83
N ASP A 149 -4.66 1.56 22.70
CA ASP A 149 -4.49 1.65 24.16
C ASP A 149 -3.49 0.61 24.69
N ASP A 150 -3.49 -0.61 24.14
CA ASP A 150 -2.52 -1.67 24.50
C ASP A 150 -1.07 -1.21 24.23
N LEU A 151 -0.88 -0.41 23.19
CA LEU A 151 0.40 0.19 22.80
C LEU A 151 0.73 1.48 23.58
N GLY A 152 -0.13 1.92 24.48
CA GLY A 152 0.05 3.17 25.22
C GLY A 152 -0.09 4.44 24.35
N LEU A 153 -0.80 4.36 23.23
CA LEU A 153 -1.06 5.50 22.36
C LEU A 153 -2.19 6.35 22.95
N ASN A 154 -1.85 7.58 23.34
CA ASN A 154 -2.82 8.50 23.93
C ASN A 154 -3.56 9.29 22.83
N LYS A 155 -4.89 9.32 22.87
CA LYS A 155 -5.72 10.09 21.93
C LYS A 155 -5.39 11.59 21.88
N SER A 156 -4.94 12.18 22.98
CA SER A 156 -4.51 13.57 23.03
C SER A 156 -3.24 13.86 22.23
N GLU A 157 -2.47 12.84 21.88
CA GLU A 157 -1.26 12.96 21.05
C GLU A 157 -1.56 12.97 19.55
N ARG A 158 -2.82 12.75 19.16
CA ARG A 158 -3.24 12.85 17.75
C ARG A 158 -3.02 14.27 17.26
N ARG A 159 -2.21 14.41 16.21
CA ARG A 159 -1.79 15.73 15.69
C ARG A 159 -2.55 16.17 14.44
N TYR A 160 -3.51 15.38 13.99
CA TYR A 160 -4.32 15.74 12.83
C TYR A 160 -5.56 16.52 13.29
N ASN A 161 -5.46 17.86 13.26
CA ASN A 161 -6.57 18.78 13.54
C ASN A 161 -7.55 18.82 12.36
N VAL A 162 -8.37 17.79 12.20
CA VAL A 162 -9.53 17.86 11.31
C VAL A 162 -10.76 17.51 12.11
N SER A 163 -11.66 18.46 12.19
CA SER A 163 -12.89 18.48 12.97
C SER A 163 -13.98 17.50 12.50
N SER A 164 -13.63 16.29 12.05
CA SER A 164 -14.60 15.30 11.63
C SER A 164 -14.37 13.95 12.33
N GLU A 165 -15.44 13.26 12.65
CA GLU A 165 -15.46 11.91 13.23
C GLU A 165 -14.61 10.87 12.45
N LEU A 166 -14.31 11.15 11.17
CA LEU A 166 -13.43 10.36 10.31
C LEU A 166 -11.97 10.30 10.80
N TYR A 167 -11.57 11.08 11.78
CA TYR A 167 -10.20 11.18 12.28
C TYR A 167 -10.07 10.83 13.77
N SER A 168 -11.08 10.15 14.31
CA SER A 168 -11.04 9.64 15.69
C SER A 168 -10.15 8.40 15.88
N ASN A 169 -9.56 7.87 14.81
CA ASN A 169 -8.79 6.63 14.75
C ASN A 169 -7.28 6.87 14.63
N THR A 170 -6.47 5.81 14.72
CA THR A 170 -5.01 5.87 14.53
C THR A 170 -4.63 6.14 13.08
N HIS A 171 -5.46 5.71 12.15
CA HIS A 171 -5.20 5.68 10.72
C HIS A 171 -3.87 4.97 10.39
N ALA A 172 -3.74 3.74 10.91
CA ALA A 172 -2.65 2.87 10.53
C ALA A 172 -2.73 2.54 9.03
N ASN A 173 -1.69 2.89 8.27
CA ASN A 173 -1.69 2.74 6.82
C ASN A 173 -0.87 1.54 6.34
N ALA A 174 0.16 1.17 7.08
CA ALA A 174 1.05 0.10 6.68
C ALA A 174 1.68 -0.59 7.88
N VAL A 175 2.06 -1.85 7.68
CA VAL A 175 2.81 -2.67 8.61
C VAL A 175 3.92 -3.41 7.85
N GLN A 176 5.11 -3.46 8.43
CA GLN A 176 6.18 -4.37 8.01
C GLN A 176 6.56 -5.28 9.18
N HIS A 177 6.59 -6.59 8.94
CA HIS A 177 7.14 -7.55 9.89
C HIS A 177 8.67 -7.55 9.82
N LEU A 178 9.34 -7.26 10.95
CA LEU A 178 10.80 -7.18 11.03
C LEU A 178 11.45 -8.48 11.51
N GLY A 179 10.64 -9.52 11.79
CA GLY A 179 11.09 -10.77 12.40
C GLY A 179 10.88 -10.77 13.92
N GLN A 180 10.91 -11.96 14.54
CA GLN A 180 10.83 -12.18 16.01
C GLN A 180 9.67 -11.45 16.70
N GLY A 181 8.53 -11.29 16.03
CA GLY A 181 7.36 -10.58 16.58
C GLY A 181 7.55 -9.08 16.71
N GLU A 182 8.45 -8.50 15.91
CA GLU A 182 8.67 -7.07 15.79
C GLU A 182 7.97 -6.54 14.53
N TYR A 183 7.30 -5.40 14.65
CA TYR A 183 6.47 -4.78 13.60
C TYR A 183 6.74 -3.29 13.50
N LEU A 184 6.99 -2.81 12.29
CA LEU A 184 7.05 -1.38 11.99
C LEU A 184 5.68 -0.93 11.48
N LEU A 185 5.06 0.04 12.14
CA LEU A 185 3.73 0.56 11.84
C LEU A 185 3.78 2.03 11.46
N SER A 186 3.01 2.45 10.48
CA SER A 186 2.71 3.87 10.26
C SER A 186 1.40 4.27 10.94
N LEU A 187 1.44 5.31 11.77
CA LEU A 187 0.29 5.88 12.47
C LEU A 187 0.06 7.31 11.96
N ARG A 188 -0.70 7.44 10.87
CA ARG A 188 -0.87 8.71 10.15
C ARG A 188 -1.41 9.83 11.03
N ASN A 189 -2.44 9.55 11.84
CA ASN A 189 -3.09 10.57 12.68
C ASN A 189 -2.24 10.98 13.88
N TYR A 190 -1.19 10.24 14.19
CA TYR A 190 -0.18 10.59 15.19
C TYR A 190 1.06 11.24 14.56
N ASN A 191 1.15 11.29 13.22
CA ASN A 191 2.34 11.74 12.49
C ASN A 191 3.63 11.01 12.94
N MET A 192 3.55 9.70 13.10
CA MET A 192 4.68 8.88 13.56
C MET A 192 4.73 7.50 12.89
N ALA A 193 5.92 6.94 12.83
CA ALA A 193 6.12 5.49 12.74
C ALA A 193 6.50 4.95 14.11
N VAL A 194 6.08 3.73 14.41
CA VAL A 194 6.43 3.04 15.64
C VAL A 194 6.90 1.63 15.35
N THR A 195 7.92 1.19 16.08
CA THR A 195 8.27 -0.21 16.13
C THR A 195 7.64 -0.83 17.37
N VAL A 196 6.88 -1.89 17.16
CA VAL A 196 6.16 -2.63 18.21
C VAL A 196 6.80 -4.00 18.37
N GLN A 197 7.08 -4.40 19.62
CA GLN A 197 7.55 -5.74 19.96
C GLN A 197 6.87 -6.20 21.25
N SER A 198 6.32 -7.41 21.24
CA SER A 198 5.63 -8.00 22.41
C SER A 198 4.57 -7.07 23.02
N GLY A 199 3.79 -6.38 22.18
CA GLY A 199 2.73 -5.45 22.61
C GLY A 199 3.21 -4.13 23.21
N LYS A 200 4.47 -3.74 22.99
CA LYS A 200 5.03 -2.47 23.45
C LYS A 200 5.70 -1.72 22.32
N ILE A 201 5.59 -0.40 22.33
CA ILE A 201 6.37 0.45 21.43
C ILE A 201 7.81 0.48 21.96
N VAL A 202 8.74 0.00 21.17
CA VAL A 202 10.18 -0.05 21.48
C VAL A 202 10.97 1.06 20.77
N SER A 203 10.42 1.62 19.70
CA SER A 203 11.02 2.76 18.96
C SER A 203 9.95 3.64 18.35
N LYS A 204 10.26 4.94 18.21
CA LYS A 204 9.37 5.94 17.57
C LYS A 204 10.14 6.86 16.62
N ILE A 205 9.53 7.19 15.50
CA ILE A 205 9.96 8.25 14.59
C ILE A 205 8.84 9.29 14.57
N ASP A 206 8.98 10.33 15.37
CA ASP A 206 7.99 11.40 15.54
C ASP A 206 8.10 12.46 14.43
N ASN A 207 7.08 13.35 14.34
CA ASN A 207 7.05 14.48 13.43
C ASN A 207 7.16 14.12 11.94
N VAL A 208 6.53 13.01 11.57
CA VAL A 208 6.40 12.58 10.19
C VAL A 208 4.98 12.84 9.71
N ARG A 209 4.77 14.03 9.15
CA ARG A 209 3.43 14.46 8.72
C ARG A 209 2.82 13.51 7.70
N SER A 210 1.62 12.98 8.04
CA SER A 210 0.85 12.07 7.20
C SER A 210 1.70 10.93 6.65
N ILE A 211 2.43 10.25 7.50
CA ILE A 211 3.31 9.13 7.13
C ILE A 211 2.56 8.04 6.38
N HIS A 212 3.20 7.50 5.34
CA HIS A 212 2.77 6.31 4.62
C HIS A 212 3.96 5.38 4.41
N ASP A 213 3.67 4.10 4.37
CA ASP A 213 4.49 2.99 3.89
C ASP A 213 5.95 3.02 4.40
N PRO A 214 6.17 2.99 5.73
CA PRO A 214 7.52 2.92 6.26
C PRO A 214 8.12 1.54 6.01
N VAL A 215 9.37 1.52 5.57
CA VAL A 215 10.14 0.30 5.28
C VAL A 215 11.47 0.34 5.99
N ASP A 216 11.77 -0.66 6.81
CA ASP A 216 13.09 -0.89 7.38
C ASP A 216 13.93 -1.69 6.37
N LEU A 217 15.01 -1.11 5.91
CA LEU A 217 15.92 -1.71 4.96
C LEU A 217 17.38 -1.46 5.37
N LYS A 218 18.07 -2.53 5.72
CA LYS A 218 19.53 -2.52 6.01
C LYS A 218 19.97 -1.48 7.05
N GLY A 219 19.16 -1.26 8.09
CA GLY A 219 19.51 -0.36 9.17
C GLY A 219 19.02 1.08 9.03
N ASP A 220 18.37 1.39 7.93
CA ASP A 220 17.66 2.65 7.73
C ASP A 220 16.16 2.41 7.58
N ILE A 221 15.36 3.39 7.96
CA ILE A 221 13.92 3.38 7.71
C ILE A 221 13.61 4.41 6.64
N TYR A 222 12.94 3.96 5.57
CA TYR A 222 12.44 4.83 4.51
C TYR A 222 10.95 5.01 4.70
N PHE A 223 10.42 6.20 4.43
CA PHE A 223 8.98 6.46 4.52
C PHE A 223 8.54 7.63 3.65
N ILE A 224 7.28 7.61 3.26
CA ILE A 224 6.63 8.71 2.56
C ILE A 224 6.14 9.73 3.57
N ARG A 225 6.48 11.01 3.35
CA ARG A 225 6.04 12.16 4.13
C ARG A 225 5.30 13.16 3.25
N MET A 226 4.17 13.65 3.73
CA MET A 226 3.39 14.70 3.06
C MET A 226 3.66 16.05 3.71
N ASP A 227 4.32 16.97 3.00
CA ASP A 227 4.56 18.34 3.48
C ASP A 227 3.42 19.29 3.12
N GLY A 228 2.63 18.95 2.13
CA GLY A 228 1.46 19.68 1.67
C GLY A 228 0.60 18.83 0.73
N PRO A 229 -0.51 19.34 0.21
CA PRO A 229 -1.39 18.57 -0.68
C PRO A 229 -0.70 18.12 -1.98
N TYR A 230 0.31 18.86 -2.42
CA TYR A 230 1.05 18.58 -3.67
C TYR A 230 2.56 18.53 -3.45
N SER A 231 3.05 18.45 -2.21
CA SER A 231 4.47 18.35 -1.91
C SER A 231 4.70 17.14 -1.05
N GLN A 232 5.38 16.17 -1.59
CA GLN A 232 5.69 14.91 -0.92
C GLN A 232 7.13 14.53 -1.17
N ARG A 233 7.66 13.81 -0.20
CA ARG A 233 9.01 13.28 -0.28
C ARG A 233 9.13 11.92 0.34
N ILE A 234 10.11 11.15 -0.13
CA ILE A 234 10.61 9.96 0.54
C ILE A 234 11.78 10.41 1.38
N VAL A 235 11.76 10.03 2.65
CA VAL A 235 12.77 10.36 3.64
C VAL A 235 13.48 9.08 4.05
N ARG A 236 14.80 9.11 4.08
CA ARG A 236 15.64 8.12 4.73
C ARG A 236 15.91 8.58 6.16
N PHE A 237 15.68 7.69 7.11
CA PHE A 237 15.98 7.87 8.53
C PHE A 237 17.03 6.85 8.95
N ASN A 238 18.20 7.33 9.34
CA ASN A 238 19.25 6.46 9.86
C ASN A 238 18.98 6.14 11.33
N LYS A 239 18.82 4.84 11.65
CA LYS A 239 18.48 4.39 13.02
C LYS A 239 19.59 4.65 14.04
N GLN A 240 20.85 4.69 13.62
CA GLN A 240 21.99 4.89 14.52
C GLN A 240 22.20 6.37 14.86
N THR A 241 22.21 7.24 13.82
CA THR A 241 22.48 8.67 14.01
C THR A 241 21.19 9.48 14.26
N GLN A 242 20.01 8.91 14.03
CA GLN A 242 18.71 9.57 14.09
C GLN A 242 18.54 10.69 13.05
N GLU A 243 19.43 10.76 12.08
CA GLU A 243 19.41 11.77 11.03
C GLU A 243 18.37 11.44 9.97
N ARG A 244 17.78 12.49 9.42
CA ARG A 244 16.81 12.41 8.32
C ARG A 244 17.35 13.11 7.10
N SER A 245 17.34 12.44 5.97
CA SER A 245 17.73 13.00 4.68
C SER A 245 16.64 12.73 3.63
N PRO A 246 16.35 13.69 2.74
CA PRO A 246 15.45 13.43 1.63
C PRO A 246 16.13 12.48 0.64
N LEU A 247 15.42 11.41 0.24
CA LEU A 247 15.85 10.54 -0.86
C LEU A 247 15.25 11.03 -2.19
N PHE A 248 13.95 11.33 -2.18
CA PHE A 248 13.21 11.76 -3.36
C PHE A 248 12.20 12.83 -2.98
N SER A 249 11.94 13.80 -3.85
CA SER A 249 10.93 14.84 -3.64
C SER A 249 10.23 15.16 -4.94
N THR A 250 8.91 15.37 -4.86
CA THR A 250 8.12 15.72 -6.04
C THR A 250 6.98 16.69 -5.71
N THR A 251 6.65 17.52 -6.69
CA THR A 251 5.44 18.34 -6.75
C THR A 251 4.56 17.94 -7.95
N ASP A 252 4.94 16.89 -8.69
CA ASP A 252 4.15 16.37 -9.79
C ASP A 252 2.83 15.77 -9.25
N THR A 253 1.73 16.34 -9.68
CA THR A 253 0.39 15.90 -9.27
C THR A 253 0.07 14.46 -9.69
N SER A 254 0.72 13.92 -10.72
CA SER A 254 0.57 12.52 -11.11
C SER A 254 1.12 11.57 -10.05
N MET A 255 2.15 12.01 -9.32
CA MET A 255 2.81 11.25 -8.25
C MET A 255 2.24 11.55 -6.87
N THR A 256 1.34 12.50 -6.73
CA THR A 256 0.78 12.85 -5.42
C THR A 256 -0.69 12.45 -5.31
N PRO A 257 -1.11 11.89 -4.18
CA PRO A 257 -0.33 11.46 -3.04
C PRO A 257 0.37 10.12 -3.30
N MET A 258 1.64 10.01 -2.90
CA MET A 258 2.37 8.73 -2.90
C MET A 258 1.77 7.79 -1.85
N ARG A 259 1.74 6.45 -2.15
CA ARG A 259 1.13 5.45 -1.28
C ARG A 259 1.98 4.19 -1.09
N THR A 260 2.67 3.71 -2.12
CA THR A 260 3.57 2.56 -2.04
C THR A 260 5.02 3.02 -1.97
N LEU A 261 5.81 2.35 -1.14
CA LEU A 261 7.25 2.43 -1.11
C LEU A 261 7.80 1.01 -0.94
N GLU A 262 7.84 0.26 -2.04
CA GLU A 262 8.27 -1.15 -2.04
C GLU A 262 9.73 -1.27 -2.48
N PRO A 263 10.64 -1.80 -1.64
CA PRO A 263 12.02 -2.08 -2.03
C PRO A 263 12.08 -3.19 -3.08
N LEU A 264 12.78 -2.95 -4.18
CA LEU A 264 13.00 -3.92 -5.24
C LEU A 264 14.34 -4.66 -5.07
N ARG A 265 14.47 -5.82 -5.72
CA ARG A 265 15.66 -6.70 -5.59
C ARG A 265 16.96 -6.03 -6.02
N ASN A 266 16.91 -5.17 -7.02
CA ASN A 266 18.09 -4.40 -7.49
C ASN A 266 18.44 -3.19 -6.59
N GLY A 267 17.68 -2.95 -5.52
CA GLY A 267 17.85 -1.84 -4.59
C GLY A 267 17.09 -0.56 -4.97
N ASN A 268 16.35 -0.56 -6.06
CA ASN A 268 15.41 0.51 -6.39
C ASN A 268 14.17 0.43 -5.48
N PHE A 269 13.30 1.44 -5.59
CA PHE A 269 11.98 1.44 -4.96
C PHE A 269 10.88 1.57 -6.00
N LEU A 270 9.81 0.78 -5.86
CA LEU A 270 8.55 1.00 -6.53
C LEU A 270 7.73 2.01 -5.75
N ILE A 271 7.18 3.01 -6.45
CA ILE A 271 6.37 4.07 -5.85
C ILE A 271 5.09 4.21 -6.65
N THR A 272 3.97 4.36 -5.95
CA THR A 272 2.71 4.76 -6.58
C THR A 272 2.36 6.20 -6.24
N GLY A 273 1.90 6.93 -7.25
CA GLY A 273 1.14 8.17 -7.12
C GLY A 273 -0.30 7.96 -7.55
N SER A 274 -1.09 9.03 -7.67
CA SER A 274 -2.50 8.92 -8.07
C SER A 274 -2.71 8.36 -9.48
N THR A 275 -1.87 8.75 -10.42
CA THR A 275 -1.99 8.37 -11.85
C THR A 275 -0.70 7.83 -12.44
N MET A 276 0.34 7.67 -11.61
CA MET A 276 1.65 7.24 -12.04
C MET A 276 2.20 6.17 -11.10
N ILE A 277 2.85 5.17 -11.67
CA ILE A 277 3.70 4.22 -10.96
C ILE A 277 5.11 4.44 -11.48
N CYS A 278 6.10 4.42 -10.60
CA CYS A 278 7.49 4.63 -11.01
C CYS A 278 8.48 3.78 -10.20
N GLN A 279 9.67 3.64 -10.76
CA GLN A 279 10.83 3.17 -10.03
C GLN A 279 11.80 4.32 -9.83
N ILE A 280 12.28 4.49 -8.60
CA ILE A 280 13.41 5.36 -8.28
C ILE A 280 14.62 4.51 -7.90
N SER A 281 15.81 4.99 -8.21
CA SER A 281 17.05 4.35 -7.78
C SER A 281 17.22 4.46 -6.26
N LYS A 282 18.13 3.64 -5.71
CA LYS A 282 18.55 3.76 -4.30
C LYS A 282 19.14 5.15 -3.95
N ASP A 283 19.53 5.93 -4.95
CA ASP A 283 20.08 7.28 -4.81
C ASP A 283 19.03 8.38 -5.03
N GLY A 284 17.78 7.99 -5.36
CA GLY A 284 16.65 8.89 -5.51
C GLY A 284 16.36 9.37 -6.93
N ASP A 285 17.02 8.82 -7.93
CA ASP A 285 16.79 9.18 -9.34
C ASP A 285 15.57 8.43 -9.89
N LEU A 286 14.70 9.13 -10.61
CA LEU A 286 13.60 8.52 -11.35
C LEU A 286 14.17 7.74 -12.55
N VAL A 287 14.06 6.39 -12.54
CA VAL A 287 14.64 5.53 -13.59
C VAL A 287 13.59 4.99 -14.56
N TRP A 288 12.34 4.87 -14.12
CA TRP A 288 11.23 4.42 -14.95
C TRP A 288 9.91 4.98 -14.43
N SER A 289 8.97 5.24 -15.32
CA SER A 289 7.61 5.62 -14.94
C SER A 289 6.56 5.13 -15.94
N LEU A 290 5.38 4.82 -15.42
CA LEU A 290 4.16 4.48 -16.13
C LEU A 290 3.04 5.43 -15.69
N LYS A 291 2.58 6.31 -16.57
CA LYS A 291 1.46 7.22 -16.31
C LYS A 291 0.20 6.73 -17.03
N LEU A 292 -0.89 6.61 -16.27
CA LEU A 292 -2.18 6.12 -16.74
C LEU A 292 -3.12 7.28 -17.06
N SER A 293 -3.62 7.37 -18.29
CA SER A 293 -4.45 8.49 -18.75
C SER A 293 -5.89 8.41 -18.25
N ASN A 294 -6.39 7.20 -17.96
CA ASN A 294 -7.77 6.98 -17.46
C ASN A 294 -7.87 7.00 -15.94
N PHE A 295 -6.81 7.46 -15.28
CA PHE A 295 -6.78 7.64 -13.83
C PHE A 295 -6.74 9.14 -13.52
N GLU A 296 -7.33 9.52 -12.39
CA GLU A 296 -7.41 10.91 -11.99
C GLU A 296 -6.65 11.15 -10.69
N HIS A 297 -6.19 12.38 -10.53
CA HIS A 297 -5.55 12.80 -9.29
C HIS A 297 -6.52 12.69 -8.12
N GLN A 298 -6.08 12.06 -7.04
CA GLN A 298 -6.83 11.99 -5.78
C GLN A 298 -6.93 13.38 -5.15
N THR A 299 -8.08 14.03 -5.28
CA THR A 299 -8.34 15.31 -4.62
C THR A 299 -8.95 15.04 -3.24
N LEU A 300 -8.31 15.53 -2.18
CA LEU A 300 -8.82 15.41 -0.83
C LEU A 300 -10.25 15.96 -0.72
N GLY A 301 -11.20 15.11 -0.35
CA GLY A 301 -12.61 15.48 -0.12
C GLY A 301 -13.55 15.42 -1.33
N LYS A 302 -13.08 15.11 -2.55
CA LYS A 302 -13.91 15.06 -3.76
C LYS A 302 -13.83 13.76 -4.56
N THR A 303 -13.52 12.66 -3.92
CA THR A 303 -13.20 11.37 -4.57
C THR A 303 -14.41 10.49 -4.87
N GLN A 304 -15.58 11.03 -5.10
CA GLN A 304 -16.70 10.22 -5.55
C GLN A 304 -16.50 9.81 -7.03
N ASN A 305 -16.38 8.51 -7.26
CA ASN A 305 -16.32 7.86 -8.58
C ASN A 305 -15.08 8.11 -9.46
N ARG A 306 -13.91 8.38 -8.86
CA ARG A 306 -12.67 8.56 -9.61
C ARG A 306 -11.69 7.42 -9.40
N ASP A 307 -11.10 6.96 -10.49
CA ASP A 307 -10.01 5.99 -10.42
C ASP A 307 -8.70 6.68 -10.06
N PHE A 308 -8.06 6.21 -9.03
CA PHE A 308 -6.69 6.55 -8.71
C PHE A 308 -5.96 5.29 -8.24
N ILE A 309 -4.65 5.26 -8.42
CA ILE A 309 -3.82 4.18 -7.94
C ILE A 309 -3.63 4.38 -6.43
N TYR A 310 -3.93 3.35 -5.63
CA TYR A 310 -3.62 3.39 -4.21
C TYR A 310 -2.30 2.67 -3.95
N LYS A 311 -2.25 1.36 -4.12
CA LYS A 311 -1.05 0.55 -4.03
C LYS A 311 -0.84 -0.26 -5.30
N ALA A 312 0.39 -0.69 -5.53
CA ALA A 312 0.77 -1.61 -6.59
C ALA A 312 1.77 -2.62 -6.05
N ALA A 313 1.78 -3.81 -6.66
CA ALA A 313 2.74 -4.86 -6.40
C ALA A 313 3.70 -5.01 -7.57
N PHE A 314 4.96 -5.26 -7.28
CA PHE A 314 5.93 -5.65 -8.29
C PHE A 314 5.89 -7.18 -8.48
N VAL A 315 5.81 -7.62 -9.74
CA VAL A 315 5.75 -9.03 -10.13
C VAL A 315 7.04 -9.39 -10.84
N TYR A 316 7.90 -10.13 -10.17
CA TYR A 316 9.18 -10.56 -10.73
C TYR A 316 8.99 -11.62 -11.84
N LYS A 317 9.94 -11.66 -12.78
CA LYS A 317 9.98 -12.68 -13.85
C LYS A 317 10.71 -13.92 -13.41
#